data_1727a2298f9030fea3531fd7eb6a53df
#
_entry.id   1727a2298f9030fea3531fd7eb6a53df
#
_cell.length_a   1.000
_cell.length_b   1.000
_cell.length_c   1.000
_cell.angle_alpha   90.00
_cell.angle_beta   90.00
_cell.angle_gamma   90.00
#
_symmetry.space_group_name_H-M   'P 1'
#
loop_
_entity.id
_entity.type
_entity.pdbx_description
1 polymer ?
#
loop_
_entity_poly.entity_id
_entity_poly.type
_entity_poly.pdbx_seq_one_letter_code
_entity_poly.pdbx_strand_id
1 'polypeptide(L)'
;NVFSDFLLHDMGSELADASHSIKIKTQSVFGRTEQEFEIKNPQRWQTPPLWGAALSAPYMHDGRSDSFHDAILVHGGEAASSVDKYQRLAPLDRKLLLEFLQALGDDSKKEMNKLAPAAHGWGVPPERSRKGRLVRKQP
;
A
#
# COMPACT_ATOMS: atom_id res chain seq x y z
N ASN A 1 4.52 14.09 8.87
CA ASN A 1 3.17 13.88 8.31
C ASN A 1 3.20 12.65 7.42
N VAL A 2 2.38 11.66 7.73
CA VAL A 2 2.29 10.42 6.93
C VAL A 2 1.28 10.51 5.80
N PHE A 3 0.54 11.63 5.72
CA PHE A 3 -0.55 11.86 4.73
C PHE A 3 -1.53 10.69 4.67
N SER A 4 -1.94 10.18 5.83
CA SER A 4 -2.93 9.13 6.00
C SER A 4 -3.66 9.33 7.31
N ASP A 5 -4.91 8.93 7.36
CA ASP A 5 -5.72 8.84 8.59
C ASP A 5 -5.73 7.42 9.18
N PHE A 6 -5.22 6.44 8.43
CA PHE A 6 -5.21 5.02 8.76
C PHE A 6 -6.61 4.42 8.99
N LEU A 7 -7.66 5.10 8.57
CA LEU A 7 -9.03 4.64 8.70
C LEU A 7 -9.42 3.70 7.55
N LEU A 8 -10.51 2.98 7.77
CA LEU A 8 -11.15 2.14 6.76
C LEU A 8 -12.24 2.94 6.07
N HIS A 9 -12.13 3.09 4.76
CA HIS A 9 -13.09 3.80 3.91
C HIS A 9 -13.78 2.84 2.94
N ASP A 10 -15.07 3.04 2.73
CA ASP A 10 -15.81 2.31 1.70
C ASP A 10 -15.46 2.90 0.34
N MET A 11 -14.80 2.11 -0.48
CA MET A 11 -14.31 2.52 -1.80
C MET A 11 -15.27 2.13 -2.94
N GLY A 12 -16.45 1.61 -2.61
CA GLY A 12 -17.47 1.22 -3.56
C GLY A 12 -17.27 -0.17 -4.17
N SER A 13 -18.29 -0.61 -4.95
CA SER A 13 -18.33 -1.95 -5.53
C SER A 13 -17.25 -2.22 -6.57
N GLU A 14 -16.76 -1.19 -7.25
CA GLU A 14 -15.72 -1.33 -8.30
C GLU A 14 -14.36 -1.72 -7.73
N LEU A 15 -14.12 -1.40 -6.46
CA LEU A 15 -12.90 -1.78 -5.73
C LEU A 15 -13.15 -2.90 -4.71
N ALA A 16 -14.30 -3.56 -4.79
CA ALA A 16 -14.60 -4.68 -3.92
C ALA A 16 -13.74 -5.90 -4.27
N ASP A 17 -13.17 -6.53 -3.23
CA ASP A 17 -12.50 -7.82 -3.33
C ASP A 17 -13.17 -8.83 -2.38
N ALA A 18 -13.81 -9.84 -2.94
CA ALA A 18 -14.52 -10.86 -2.18
C ALA A 18 -13.59 -11.70 -1.26
N SER A 19 -12.29 -11.71 -1.56
CA SER A 19 -11.28 -12.37 -0.72
C SER A 19 -10.83 -11.51 0.46
N HIS A 20 -11.18 -10.20 0.46
CA HIS A 20 -10.76 -9.29 1.51
C HIS A 20 -11.55 -9.53 2.80
N SER A 21 -10.85 -9.93 3.85
CA SER A 21 -11.42 -10.11 5.18
C SER A 21 -10.53 -9.49 6.25
N ILE A 22 -11.15 -8.90 7.26
CA ILE A 22 -10.46 -8.33 8.41
C ILE A 22 -10.59 -9.29 9.58
N LYS A 23 -9.46 -9.80 10.07
CA LYS A 23 -9.43 -10.67 11.26
C LYS A 23 -9.13 -9.82 12.48
N ILE A 24 -10.08 -9.77 13.42
CA ILE A 24 -9.92 -9.08 14.69
C ILE A 24 -9.71 -10.12 15.78
N LYS A 25 -8.56 -10.06 16.45
CA LYS A 25 -8.27 -10.85 17.64
C LYS A 25 -8.52 -10.00 18.86
N THR A 26 -9.49 -10.40 19.69
CA THR A 26 -9.72 -9.78 21.00
C THR A 26 -9.06 -10.63 22.07
N GLN A 27 -8.13 -10.04 22.84
CA GLN A 27 -7.61 -10.65 24.05
C GLN A 27 -8.38 -10.11 25.25
N SER A 28 -8.97 -11.00 26.02
CA SER A 28 -9.50 -10.62 27.33
C SER A 28 -8.37 -10.55 28.35
N VAL A 29 -8.22 -9.41 29.02
CA VAL A 29 -7.18 -9.16 30.02
C VAL A 29 -7.35 -10.01 31.29
N PHE A 30 -8.54 -10.57 31.51
CA PHE A 30 -8.89 -11.32 32.73
C PHE A 30 -9.45 -12.73 32.48
N GLY A 31 -9.25 -13.34 31.34
CA GLY A 31 -9.69 -14.70 31.09
C GLY A 31 -9.25 -15.23 29.74
N ARG A 32 -8.96 -16.51 29.69
CA ARG A 32 -8.40 -17.26 28.55
C ARG A 32 -9.34 -17.40 27.34
N THR A 33 -10.06 -16.38 26.94
CA THR A 33 -10.91 -16.46 25.76
C THR A 33 -10.32 -15.56 24.68
N GLU A 34 -9.52 -16.12 23.80
CA GLU A 34 -9.20 -15.52 22.52
C GLU A 34 -10.42 -15.72 21.63
N GLN A 35 -11.04 -14.64 21.20
CA GLN A 35 -12.09 -14.69 20.19
C GLN A 35 -11.53 -14.07 18.91
N GLU A 36 -11.56 -14.84 17.84
CA GLU A 36 -11.24 -14.36 16.50
C GLU A 36 -12.54 -14.09 15.75
N PHE A 37 -12.73 -12.86 15.32
CA PHE A 37 -13.84 -12.45 14.47
C PHE A 37 -13.32 -12.14 13.07
N GLU A 38 -13.89 -12.77 12.08
CA GLU A 38 -13.64 -12.44 10.68
C GLU A 38 -14.77 -11.54 10.19
N ILE A 39 -14.44 -10.31 9.85
CA ILE A 39 -15.37 -9.37 9.21
C ILE A 39 -15.07 -9.38 7.72
N LYS A 40 -15.97 -9.96 6.93
CA LYS A 40 -15.90 -9.85 5.47
C LYS A 40 -16.44 -8.49 5.07
N ASN A 41 -15.54 -7.64 4.60
CA ASN A 41 -15.91 -6.30 4.12
C ASN A 41 -15.19 -5.99 2.81
N PRO A 42 -15.72 -6.51 1.68
CA PRO A 42 -15.02 -6.48 0.40
C PRO A 42 -14.77 -5.09 -0.16
N GLN A 43 -15.47 -4.06 0.34
CA GLN A 43 -15.42 -2.70 -0.20
C GLN A 43 -14.58 -1.74 0.67
N ARG A 44 -14.19 -2.15 1.89
CA ARG A 44 -13.52 -1.26 2.84
C ARG A 44 -12.02 -1.48 2.84
N TRP A 45 -11.30 -0.41 2.54
CA TRP A 45 -9.85 -0.38 2.47
C TRP A 45 -9.26 0.65 3.42
N GLN A 46 -8.14 0.31 4.04
CA GLN A 46 -7.42 1.25 4.88
C GLN A 46 -6.64 2.23 4.02
N THR A 47 -6.68 3.52 4.39
CA THR A 47 -5.86 4.54 3.75
C THR A 47 -4.38 4.26 4.04
N PRO A 48 -3.57 3.90 3.04
CA PRO A 48 -2.13 3.72 3.24
C PRO A 48 -1.43 5.08 3.38
N PRO A 49 -0.26 5.14 4.02
CA PRO A 49 0.58 6.34 3.98
C PRO A 49 1.08 6.62 2.56
N LEU A 50 1.13 7.90 2.17
CA LEU A 50 1.56 8.29 0.82
C LEU A 50 3.09 8.35 0.64
N TRP A 51 3.87 8.34 1.72
CA TRP A 51 5.32 8.34 1.61
C TRP A 51 5.81 7.02 0.99
N GLY A 52 6.63 7.13 -0.03
CA GLY A 52 7.07 5.99 -0.84
C GLY A 52 6.08 5.54 -1.91
N ALA A 53 4.91 6.18 -2.04
CA ALA A 53 3.88 5.80 -3.01
C ALA A 53 4.42 5.79 -4.46
N ALA A 54 5.30 6.72 -4.83
CA ALA A 54 5.90 6.75 -6.18
C ALA A 54 6.74 5.50 -6.54
N LEU A 55 7.09 4.68 -5.54
CA LEU A 55 7.85 3.44 -5.72
C LEU A 55 6.97 2.19 -5.70
N SER A 56 5.66 2.36 -5.50
CA SER A 56 4.72 1.27 -5.25
C SER A 56 3.88 0.88 -6.46
N ALA A 57 4.18 1.42 -7.65
CA ALA A 57 3.48 1.01 -8.88
C ALA A 57 3.69 -0.49 -9.15
N PRO A 58 2.69 -1.20 -9.67
CA PRO A 58 1.34 -0.75 -10.00
C PRO A 58 0.48 -0.50 -8.77
N TYR A 59 -0.44 0.47 -8.86
CA TYR A 59 -1.30 0.91 -7.76
C TYR A 59 -2.57 0.10 -7.67
N MET A 60 -3.30 0.29 -6.55
CA MET A 60 -4.47 -0.44 -6.10
C MET A 60 -4.12 -1.85 -5.60
N HIS A 61 -5.05 -2.48 -4.87
CA HIS A 61 -4.85 -3.80 -4.29
C HIS A 61 -4.63 -4.91 -5.32
N ASP A 62 -5.13 -4.72 -6.54
CA ASP A 62 -5.04 -5.66 -7.67
C ASP A 62 -4.08 -5.21 -8.77
N GLY A 63 -3.39 -4.09 -8.58
CA GLY A 63 -2.41 -3.57 -9.53
C GLY A 63 -2.99 -3.03 -10.83
N ARG A 64 -4.29 -2.67 -10.85
CA ARG A 64 -4.98 -2.24 -12.08
C ARG A 64 -4.57 -0.86 -12.62
N SER A 65 -3.77 -0.11 -11.89
CA SER A 65 -3.41 1.27 -12.24
C SER A 65 -1.91 1.44 -12.27
N ASP A 66 -1.36 1.83 -13.42
CA ASP A 66 0.08 2.03 -13.61
C ASP A 66 0.54 3.44 -13.27
N SER A 67 -0.39 4.38 -13.08
CA SER A 67 -0.09 5.78 -12.77
C SER A 67 -0.92 6.31 -11.61
N PHE A 68 -0.43 7.36 -10.93
CA PHE A 68 -1.21 8.09 -9.93
C PHE A 68 -2.51 8.66 -10.50
N HIS A 69 -2.47 9.13 -11.76
CA HIS A 69 -3.65 9.64 -12.43
C HIS A 69 -4.75 8.59 -12.50
N ASP A 70 -4.43 7.42 -13.02
CA ASP A 70 -5.38 6.31 -13.16
C ASP A 70 -5.82 5.80 -11.79
N ALA A 71 -4.90 5.68 -10.84
CA ALA A 71 -5.23 5.29 -9.48
C ALA A 71 -6.24 6.23 -8.83
N ILE A 72 -6.08 7.56 -8.97
CA ILE A 72 -7.05 8.52 -8.43
C ILE A 72 -8.42 8.35 -9.09
N LEU A 73 -8.47 8.14 -10.41
CA LEU A 73 -9.74 8.08 -11.15
C LEU A 73 -10.57 6.84 -10.83
N VAL A 74 -9.95 5.73 -10.41
CA VAL A 74 -10.69 4.50 -10.06
C VAL A 74 -11.20 4.49 -8.62
N HIS A 75 -10.84 5.46 -7.80
CA HIS A 75 -11.38 5.57 -6.45
C HIS A 75 -12.87 5.90 -6.50
N GLY A 76 -13.67 5.18 -5.70
CA GLY A 76 -15.13 5.34 -5.65
C GLY A 76 -15.63 5.50 -4.20
N GLY A 77 -16.92 5.18 -3.96
CA GLY A 77 -17.50 5.21 -2.63
C GLY A 77 -17.31 6.55 -1.90
N GLU A 78 -16.74 6.52 -0.70
CA GLU A 78 -16.46 7.72 0.10
C GLU A 78 -15.48 8.68 -0.58
N ALA A 79 -14.60 8.19 -1.46
CA ALA A 79 -13.63 9.02 -2.18
C ALA A 79 -14.19 9.69 -3.45
N ALA A 80 -15.39 9.34 -3.91
CA ALA A 80 -15.96 9.84 -5.17
C ALA A 80 -15.96 11.37 -5.27
N SER A 81 -16.30 12.08 -4.18
CA SER A 81 -16.29 13.54 -4.16
C SER A 81 -14.88 14.13 -4.35
N SER A 82 -13.85 13.44 -3.91
CA SER A 82 -12.46 13.85 -4.09
C SER A 82 -12.00 13.61 -5.52
N VAL A 83 -12.44 12.53 -6.15
CA VAL A 83 -12.22 12.26 -7.58
C VAL A 83 -12.85 13.34 -8.44
N ASP A 84 -14.10 13.73 -8.15
CA ASP A 84 -14.77 14.85 -8.85
C ASP A 84 -14.00 16.15 -8.76
N LYS A 85 -13.48 16.47 -7.56
CA LYS A 85 -12.65 17.67 -7.37
C LYS A 85 -11.36 17.59 -8.19
N TYR A 86 -10.70 16.43 -8.19
CA TYR A 86 -9.50 16.19 -8.97
C TYR A 86 -9.74 16.37 -10.48
N GLN A 87 -10.84 15.83 -10.99
CA GLN A 87 -11.21 15.97 -12.41
C GLN A 87 -11.46 17.42 -12.83
N ARG A 88 -11.96 18.25 -11.90
CA ARG A 88 -12.23 19.68 -12.13
C ARG A 88 -11.01 20.58 -11.95
N LEU A 89 -9.87 20.06 -11.48
CA LEU A 89 -8.64 20.85 -11.37
C LEU A 89 -8.20 21.39 -12.74
N ALA A 90 -7.70 22.62 -12.74
CA ALA A 90 -7.01 23.14 -13.92
C ALA A 90 -5.83 22.23 -14.29
N PRO A 91 -5.46 22.15 -15.58
CA PRO A 91 -4.39 21.26 -16.03
C PRO A 91 -3.06 21.45 -15.27
N LEU A 92 -2.73 22.70 -14.92
CA LEU A 92 -1.52 23.01 -14.14
C LEU A 92 -1.61 22.47 -12.72
N ASP A 93 -2.74 22.67 -12.03
CA ASP A 93 -2.91 22.21 -10.65
C ASP A 93 -2.90 20.68 -10.57
N ARG A 94 -3.51 20.01 -11.56
CA ARG A 94 -3.45 18.55 -11.67
C ARG A 94 -2.02 18.06 -11.85
N LYS A 95 -1.24 18.73 -12.70
CA LYS A 95 0.18 18.42 -12.92
C LYS A 95 0.96 18.57 -11.61
N LEU A 96 0.81 19.71 -10.92
CA LEU A 96 1.49 19.98 -9.65
C LEU A 96 1.14 18.96 -8.56
N LEU A 97 -0.13 18.52 -8.48
CA LEU A 97 -0.53 17.47 -7.56
C LEU A 97 0.17 16.13 -7.86
N LEU A 98 0.25 15.75 -9.13
CA LEU A 98 0.93 14.51 -9.53
C LEU A 98 2.45 14.59 -9.28
N GLU A 99 3.08 15.74 -9.53
CA GLU A 99 4.50 15.98 -9.20
C GLU A 99 4.74 15.92 -7.69
N PHE A 100 3.82 16.46 -6.88
CA PHE A 100 3.89 16.34 -5.42
C PHE A 100 3.84 14.87 -4.97
N LEU A 101 2.90 14.06 -5.49
CA LEU A 101 2.81 12.64 -5.18
C LEU A 101 4.08 11.88 -5.61
N GLN A 102 4.65 12.24 -6.75
CA GLN A 102 5.90 11.67 -7.23
C GLN A 102 7.08 12.01 -6.31
N ALA A 103 7.14 13.24 -5.81
CA ALA A 103 8.20 13.70 -4.91
C ALA A 103 8.18 12.98 -3.55
N LEU A 104 7.02 12.53 -3.08
CA LEU A 104 6.91 11.75 -1.84
C LEU A 104 7.63 10.39 -1.90
N GLY A 105 7.97 9.91 -3.09
CA GLY A 105 8.77 8.69 -3.29
C GLY A 105 10.27 8.93 -3.33
N ASP A 106 10.70 10.09 -3.79
CA ASP A 106 12.12 10.35 -4.07
C ASP A 106 12.96 10.53 -2.80
N ASP A 107 12.41 11.19 -1.80
CA ASP A 107 13.09 11.38 -0.52
C ASP A 107 13.25 10.08 0.28
N SER A 108 12.31 9.13 0.13
CA SER A 108 12.42 7.83 0.77
C SER A 108 13.59 7.01 0.24
N LYS A 109 13.91 7.10 -1.06
CA LYS A 109 15.11 6.48 -1.64
C LYS A 109 16.39 7.07 -1.09
N LYS A 110 16.47 8.39 -0.95
CA LYS A 110 17.65 9.07 -0.41
C LYS A 110 17.88 8.73 1.06
N GLU A 111 16.83 8.73 1.87
CA GLU A 111 16.91 8.38 3.28
C GLU A 111 17.16 6.88 3.49
N MET A 112 16.50 5.99 2.74
CA MET A 112 16.77 4.55 2.81
C MET A 112 18.20 4.23 2.40
N ASN A 113 18.75 4.88 1.38
CA ASN A 113 20.16 4.68 0.99
C ASN A 113 21.15 5.23 2.03
N LYS A 114 20.79 6.26 2.79
CA LYS A 114 21.61 6.72 3.93
C LYS A 114 21.55 5.78 5.12
N LEU A 115 20.41 5.13 5.36
CA LEU A 115 20.19 4.18 6.45
C LEU A 115 20.62 2.74 6.11
N ALA A 116 20.72 2.40 4.82
CA ALA A 116 21.06 1.07 4.34
C ALA A 116 22.43 0.52 4.83
N PRO A 117 23.48 1.33 5.10
CA PRO A 117 24.71 0.79 5.65
C PRO A 117 24.59 0.23 7.07
N ALA A 118 23.55 0.63 7.82
CA ALA A 118 23.37 0.22 9.21
C ALA A 118 22.29 -0.84 9.44
N ALA A 119 21.43 -1.10 8.43
CA ALA A 119 20.25 -1.96 8.56
C ALA A 119 20.40 -3.30 7.84
N HIS A 120 21.52 -3.99 8.05
CA HIS A 120 21.68 -5.39 7.62
C HIS A 120 20.83 -6.40 8.42
N GLY A 121 19.64 -6.01 8.87
CA GLY A 121 18.74 -6.86 9.65
C GLY A 121 17.36 -7.13 9.03
N TRP A 122 16.95 -6.37 8.01
CA TRP A 122 15.66 -6.58 7.35
C TRP A 122 15.91 -6.80 5.87
N GLY A 123 16.54 -7.94 5.58
CA GLY A 123 16.90 -8.29 4.21
C GLY A 123 15.68 -8.64 3.37
N VAL A 124 15.62 -8.06 2.20
CA VAL A 124 15.02 -8.69 1.04
C VAL A 124 15.54 -10.13 0.99
N PRO A 125 14.65 -11.16 0.93
CA PRO A 125 15.12 -12.53 0.83
C PRO A 125 16.07 -12.64 -0.36
N PRO A 126 17.23 -13.30 -0.22
CA PRO A 126 18.14 -13.44 -1.34
C PRO A 126 17.40 -14.08 -2.51
N GLU A 127 17.52 -13.45 -3.65
CA GLU A 127 17.02 -13.96 -4.92
C GLU A 127 17.43 -15.43 -5.04
N ARG A 128 16.45 -16.33 -5.08
CA ARG A 128 16.73 -17.75 -5.23
C ARG A 128 17.36 -17.96 -6.60
N SER A 129 18.66 -18.02 -6.62
CA SER A 129 19.42 -18.47 -7.79
C SER A 129 18.84 -19.81 -8.27
N ARG A 130 18.30 -19.82 -9.50
CA ARG A 130 17.77 -21.02 -10.18
C ARG A 130 18.88 -21.99 -10.60
N LYS A 131 19.98 -22.08 -9.87
CA LYS A 131 21.01 -23.10 -10.10
C LYS A 131 21.35 -23.79 -8.79
N GLY A 132 20.45 -24.69 -8.39
CA GLY A 132 20.75 -25.68 -7.38
C GLY A 132 21.71 -26.75 -7.95
N ARG A 133 22.90 -26.80 -7.39
CA ARG A 133 23.63 -28.06 -7.19
C ARG A 133 24.62 -27.89 -6.05
N LEU A 134 24.25 -28.42 -4.93
CA LEU A 134 25.19 -28.70 -3.83
C LEU A 134 26.22 -29.70 -4.35
N VAL A 135 27.42 -29.25 -4.61
CA VAL A 135 28.56 -30.14 -4.74
C VAL A 135 29.17 -30.34 -3.36
N ARG A 136 28.90 -31.47 -2.74
CA ARG A 136 29.65 -31.91 -1.56
C ARG A 136 31.08 -32.17 -2.01
N LYS A 137 32.06 -31.41 -1.52
CA LYS A 137 33.44 -31.85 -1.45
C LYS A 137 33.56 -32.77 -0.25
N GLN A 138 33.92 -34.00 -0.47
CA GLN A 138 34.43 -34.91 0.54
C GLN A 138 35.96 -34.82 0.61
N PRO A 139 36.58 -35.28 1.73
CA PRO A 139 37.89 -34.90 2.23
C PRO A 139 39.06 -35.29 1.37
#